data_0060d4843875535b781fd35926199fbc
#
_entry.id   0060d4843875535b781fd35926199fbc
#
_cell.length_a   1.000
_cell.length_b   1.000
_cell.length_c   1.000
_cell.angle_alpha   90.00
_cell.angle_beta   90.00
_cell.angle_gamma   90.00
#
_symmetry.space_group_name_H-M   'P 1'
#
loop_
_entity.id
_entity.type
_entity.pdbx_description
1 polymer ?
#
loop_
_entity_poly.entity_id
_entity_poly.type
_entity_poly.pdbx_seq_one_letter_code
_entity_poly.pdbx_strand_id
1 'polypeptide(L)'
;MFGITWLDPHSLIASYGNLAVFIACAIVFIETGLLAGFFLPGDSLLFVIGVFLASPQAPMPLWLACLLIAASAWLGDQTGYWIGRRLGPAVFNRPNSRFFSKKNVEAANSFFEKHGSKAVILAHFVPIMRTFVPVAAGVGQMEYSRFLRFNIIGVVGWGAGVTALGYFLGGISFVQEHVEWVTIAFIVLSTIPILTEVVKARREKRSEK
;
A
#
# COMPACT_ATOMS: atom_id res chain seq x y z
N MET A 1 3.68 -14.61 33.61
CA MET A 1 2.56 -13.89 32.97
C MET A 1 2.80 -12.41 33.16
N PHE A 2 3.51 -11.77 32.23
CA PHE A 2 3.67 -10.31 32.25
C PHE A 2 2.49 -9.73 31.47
N GLY A 3 1.48 -9.27 32.23
CA GLY A 3 0.28 -8.67 31.67
C GLY A 3 0.55 -7.28 31.10
N ILE A 4 0.95 -7.22 29.86
CA ILE A 4 0.93 -5.97 29.09
C ILE A 4 -0.46 -5.88 28.46
N THR A 5 -1.45 -5.50 29.26
CA THR A 5 -2.86 -5.42 28.89
C THR A 5 -3.15 -4.45 27.74
N TRP A 6 -2.27 -3.50 27.45
CA TRP A 6 -2.42 -2.58 26.31
C TRP A 6 -1.87 -3.12 24.99
N LEU A 7 -1.28 -4.32 24.96
CA LEU A 7 -0.91 -5.04 23.73
C LEU A 7 -1.79 -6.29 23.50
N ASP A 8 -2.77 -6.52 24.38
CA ASP A 8 -3.75 -7.56 24.14
C ASP A 8 -4.64 -7.18 22.95
N PRO A 9 -4.59 -7.93 21.83
CA PRO A 9 -5.40 -7.65 20.65
C PRO A 9 -6.89 -7.51 20.97
N HIS A 10 -7.41 -8.30 21.89
CA HIS A 10 -8.82 -8.25 22.29
C HIS A 10 -9.20 -6.95 22.99
N SER A 11 -8.33 -6.40 23.85
CA SER A 11 -8.59 -5.14 24.54
C SER A 11 -8.46 -3.93 23.60
N LEU A 12 -7.50 -3.95 22.68
CA LEU A 12 -7.34 -2.95 21.64
C LEU A 12 -8.53 -2.95 20.66
N ILE A 13 -8.99 -4.13 20.29
CA ILE A 13 -10.15 -4.35 19.45
C ILE A 13 -11.42 -3.79 20.09
N ALA A 14 -11.68 -4.11 21.34
CA ALA A 14 -12.86 -3.65 22.08
C ALA A 14 -12.87 -2.12 22.26
N SER A 15 -11.68 -1.52 22.45
CA SER A 15 -11.55 -0.08 22.72
C SER A 15 -11.48 0.78 21.45
N TYR A 16 -10.91 0.25 20.37
CA TYR A 16 -10.57 1.02 19.17
C TYR A 16 -11.18 0.47 17.87
N GLY A 17 -12.05 -0.52 17.92
CA GLY A 17 -12.58 -1.28 16.81
C GLY A 17 -12.74 -0.51 15.48
N ASN A 18 -13.71 0.38 15.40
CA ASN A 18 -13.91 1.21 14.21
C ASN A 18 -12.70 2.14 13.93
N LEU A 19 -12.08 2.69 14.98
CA LEU A 19 -10.94 3.60 14.85
C LEU A 19 -9.75 2.92 14.19
N ALA A 20 -9.52 1.63 14.45
CA ALA A 20 -8.44 0.87 13.82
C ALA A 20 -8.60 0.82 12.28
N VAL A 21 -9.83 0.63 11.78
CA VAL A 21 -10.10 0.66 10.34
C VAL A 21 -9.89 2.06 9.76
N PHE A 22 -10.32 3.11 10.45
CA PHE A 22 -10.09 4.49 9.99
C PHE A 22 -8.62 4.88 10.00
N ILE A 23 -7.85 4.44 11.01
CA ILE A 23 -6.39 4.61 11.05
C ILE A 23 -5.75 3.88 9.86
N ALA A 24 -6.18 2.65 9.57
CA ALA A 24 -5.70 1.92 8.41
C ALA A 24 -6.02 2.66 7.10
N CYS A 25 -7.22 3.20 6.96
CA CYS A 25 -7.59 4.04 5.83
C CYS A 25 -6.67 5.27 5.69
N ALA A 26 -6.39 5.96 6.77
CA ALA A 26 -5.49 7.11 6.76
C ALA A 26 -4.06 6.72 6.36
N ILE A 27 -3.55 5.59 6.89
CA ILE A 27 -2.23 5.06 6.53
C ILE A 27 -2.19 4.68 5.06
N VAL A 28 -3.20 3.98 4.54
CA VAL A 28 -3.31 3.59 3.13
C VAL A 28 -3.35 4.82 2.23
N PHE A 29 -4.13 5.85 2.58
CA PHE A 29 -4.17 7.12 1.85
C PHE A 29 -2.79 7.78 1.77
N ILE A 30 -2.08 7.85 2.91
CA ILE A 30 -0.73 8.44 2.98
C ILE A 30 0.25 7.62 2.14
N GLU A 31 0.18 6.28 2.23
CA GLU A 31 1.05 5.37 1.52
C GLU A 31 0.89 5.48 0.00
N THR A 32 -0.34 5.52 -0.50
CA THR A 32 -0.60 5.57 -1.94
C THR A 32 -0.51 6.97 -2.51
N GLY A 33 -0.86 8.00 -1.71
CA GLY A 33 -0.96 9.38 -2.18
C GLY A 33 0.31 10.21 -2.02
N LEU A 34 1.15 9.87 -1.05
CA LEU A 34 2.36 10.62 -0.76
C LEU A 34 3.59 9.77 -1.06
N LEU A 35 4.49 10.31 -1.88
CA LEU A 35 5.73 9.63 -2.28
C LEU A 35 6.63 9.18 -1.13
N ALA A 36 6.43 9.72 0.08
CA ALA A 36 7.11 9.30 1.30
C ALA A 36 6.48 8.07 1.95
N GLY A 37 5.27 7.68 1.52
CA GLY A 37 4.48 6.62 2.14
C GLY A 37 4.96 5.20 1.88
N PHE A 38 5.85 4.98 0.92
CA PHE A 38 6.31 3.63 0.54
C PHE A 38 7.03 2.86 1.67
N PHE A 39 7.37 3.51 2.77
CA PHE A 39 7.92 2.86 3.97
C PHE A 39 6.83 2.30 4.90
N LEU A 40 5.57 2.63 4.67
CA LEU A 40 4.48 2.18 5.51
C LEU A 40 4.10 0.72 5.16
N PRO A 41 3.81 -0.12 6.15
CA PRO A 41 3.53 -1.54 5.92
C PRO A 41 2.04 -1.76 5.57
N GLY A 42 1.52 -1.12 4.49
CA GLY A 42 0.11 -1.17 4.12
C GLY A 42 -0.41 -2.57 3.85
N ASP A 43 0.37 -3.41 3.14
CA ASP A 43 -0.03 -4.79 2.85
C ASP A 43 -0.29 -5.59 4.12
N SER A 44 0.63 -5.47 5.10
CA SER A 44 0.48 -6.13 6.39
C SER A 44 -0.69 -5.59 7.18
N LEU A 45 -0.89 -4.27 7.13
CA LEU A 45 -2.01 -3.62 7.80
C LEU A 45 -3.35 -4.07 7.24
N LEU A 46 -3.50 -4.14 5.92
CA LEU A 46 -4.71 -4.62 5.26
C LEU A 46 -5.02 -6.07 5.63
N PHE A 47 -3.99 -6.92 5.64
CA PHE A 47 -4.13 -8.31 6.04
C PHE A 47 -4.58 -8.43 7.50
N VAL A 48 -3.93 -7.72 8.43
CA VAL A 48 -4.27 -7.72 9.87
C VAL A 48 -5.69 -7.21 10.10
N ILE A 49 -6.10 -6.14 9.41
CA ILE A 49 -7.49 -5.66 9.46
C ILE A 49 -8.45 -6.76 8.98
N GLY A 50 -8.11 -7.47 7.91
CA GLY A 50 -8.92 -8.60 7.43
C GLY A 50 -9.08 -9.69 8.49
N VAL A 51 -7.99 -10.15 9.10
CA VAL A 51 -8.01 -11.14 10.20
C VAL A 51 -8.86 -10.64 11.36
N PHE A 52 -8.70 -9.38 11.73
CA PHE A 52 -9.48 -8.74 12.77
C PHE A 52 -10.99 -8.75 12.48
N LEU A 53 -11.39 -8.44 11.25
CA LEU A 53 -12.79 -8.44 10.84
C LEU A 53 -13.42 -9.85 10.81
N ALA A 54 -12.61 -10.92 10.83
CA ALA A 54 -13.10 -12.30 10.96
C ALA A 54 -13.50 -12.66 12.40
N SER A 55 -13.16 -11.83 13.39
CA SER A 55 -13.50 -12.07 14.79
C SER A 55 -14.99 -11.79 15.05
N PRO A 56 -15.61 -12.46 16.07
CA PRO A 56 -17.00 -12.17 16.48
C PRO A 56 -17.22 -10.73 16.97
N GLN A 57 -16.15 -10.05 17.37
CA GLN A 57 -16.16 -8.67 17.86
C GLN A 57 -15.88 -7.64 16.73
N ALA A 58 -15.96 -8.06 15.47
CA ALA A 58 -15.71 -7.18 14.34
C ALA A 58 -16.59 -5.92 14.40
N PRO A 59 -15.99 -4.73 14.30
CA PRO A 59 -16.72 -3.47 14.48
C PRO A 59 -17.62 -3.13 13.31
N MET A 60 -17.35 -3.70 12.15
CA MET A 60 -18.11 -3.47 10.92
C MET A 60 -18.04 -4.68 9.99
N PRO A 61 -18.97 -4.82 9.04
CA PRO A 61 -18.94 -5.91 8.06
C PRO A 61 -17.78 -5.74 7.07
N LEU A 62 -17.23 -6.87 6.61
CA LEU A 62 -16.11 -6.92 5.65
C LEU A 62 -16.30 -6.02 4.42
N TRP A 63 -17.49 -6.06 3.81
CA TRP A 63 -17.75 -5.27 2.59
C TRP A 63 -17.58 -3.77 2.81
N LEU A 64 -17.97 -3.26 4.00
CA LEU A 64 -17.84 -1.85 4.33
C LEU A 64 -16.36 -1.48 4.54
N ALA A 65 -15.60 -2.31 5.26
CA ALA A 65 -14.16 -2.11 5.43
C ALA A 65 -13.42 -2.14 4.08
N CYS A 66 -13.72 -3.12 3.22
CA CYS A 66 -13.16 -3.19 1.86
C CYS A 66 -13.48 -1.94 1.03
N LEU A 67 -14.72 -1.42 1.13
CA LEU A 67 -15.13 -0.20 0.44
C LEU A 67 -14.35 1.02 0.95
N LEU A 68 -14.23 1.19 2.28
CA LEU A 68 -13.50 2.31 2.88
C LEU A 68 -12.02 2.27 2.53
N ILE A 69 -11.39 1.11 2.61
CA ILE A 69 -9.98 0.91 2.25
C ILE A 69 -9.75 1.19 0.76
N ALA A 70 -10.58 0.63 -0.12
CA ALA A 70 -10.47 0.88 -1.56
C ALA A 70 -10.69 2.36 -1.91
N ALA A 71 -11.68 3.01 -1.26
CA ALA A 71 -11.91 4.44 -1.44
C ALA A 71 -10.72 5.28 -0.97
N SER A 72 -10.10 4.91 0.15
CA SER A 72 -8.93 5.58 0.71
C SER A 72 -7.71 5.45 -0.20
N ALA A 73 -7.43 4.24 -0.69
CA ALA A 73 -6.37 3.99 -1.67
C ALA A 73 -6.62 4.77 -2.96
N TRP A 74 -7.85 4.72 -3.46
CA TRP A 74 -8.24 5.49 -4.65
C TRP A 74 -8.00 6.99 -4.48
N LEU A 75 -8.42 7.58 -3.37
CA LEU A 75 -8.18 9.00 -3.07
C LEU A 75 -6.70 9.33 -3.00
N GLY A 76 -5.89 8.45 -2.41
CA GLY A 76 -4.44 8.58 -2.38
C GLY A 76 -3.86 8.61 -3.79
N ASP A 77 -4.21 7.65 -4.63
CA ASP A 77 -3.73 7.58 -6.01
C ASP A 77 -4.16 8.78 -6.86
N GLN A 78 -5.42 9.27 -6.66
CA GLN A 78 -5.87 10.51 -7.31
C GLN A 78 -4.96 11.69 -6.90
N THR A 79 -4.64 11.77 -5.60
CA THR A 79 -3.74 12.81 -5.10
C THR A 79 -2.37 12.71 -5.75
N GLY A 80 -1.79 11.51 -5.81
CA GLY A 80 -0.52 11.24 -6.50
C GLY A 80 -0.55 11.62 -7.98
N TYR A 81 -1.60 11.21 -8.71
CA TYR A 81 -1.79 11.54 -10.11
C TYR A 81 -1.84 13.07 -10.35
N TRP A 82 -2.65 13.80 -9.57
CA TRP A 82 -2.78 15.24 -9.72
C TRP A 82 -1.52 16.00 -9.29
N ILE A 83 -0.81 15.54 -8.28
CA ILE A 83 0.51 16.06 -7.92
C ILE A 83 1.46 15.90 -9.12
N GLY A 84 1.54 14.69 -9.69
CA GLY A 84 2.35 14.42 -10.86
C GLY A 84 1.99 15.29 -12.06
N ARG A 85 0.69 15.43 -12.35
CA ARG A 85 0.20 16.22 -13.49
C ARG A 85 0.48 17.72 -13.36
N ARG A 86 0.41 18.27 -12.14
CA ARG A 86 0.68 19.70 -11.88
C ARG A 86 2.17 20.00 -11.78
N LEU A 87 2.93 19.12 -11.11
CA LEU A 87 4.35 19.33 -10.85
C LEU A 87 5.27 18.75 -11.93
N GLY A 88 4.72 17.91 -12.83
CA GLY A 88 5.48 17.21 -13.86
C GLY A 88 6.50 18.07 -14.60
N PRO A 89 6.11 19.23 -15.14
CA PRO A 89 7.06 20.12 -15.83
C PRO A 89 8.17 20.66 -14.94
N ALA A 90 7.86 20.92 -13.65
CA ALA A 90 8.82 21.44 -12.67
C ALA A 90 9.78 20.37 -12.14
N VAL A 91 9.33 19.11 -12.13
CA VAL A 91 10.11 17.95 -11.66
C VAL A 91 11.23 17.61 -12.64
N PHE A 92 10.98 17.68 -13.94
CA PHE A 92 12.01 17.46 -14.96
C PHE A 92 13.13 18.49 -14.92
N ASN A 93 12.86 19.70 -14.41
CA ASN A 93 13.81 20.80 -14.32
C ASN A 93 14.66 20.79 -13.01
N ARG A 94 14.39 19.88 -12.08
CA ARG A 94 15.14 19.75 -10.81
C ARG A 94 15.82 18.39 -10.69
N PRO A 95 17.06 18.21 -11.16
CA PRO A 95 17.72 16.90 -11.25
C PRO A 95 18.07 16.23 -9.91
N ASN A 96 17.92 16.92 -8.77
CA ASN A 96 18.38 16.44 -7.46
C ASN A 96 17.34 16.44 -6.34
N SER A 97 16.05 16.26 -6.66
CA SER A 97 15.06 16.10 -5.58
C SER A 97 15.14 14.67 -5.00
N ARG A 98 15.19 14.58 -3.68
CA ARG A 98 15.32 13.31 -2.93
C ARG A 98 14.15 12.34 -3.20
N PHE A 99 12.97 12.87 -3.59
CA PHE A 99 11.74 12.13 -3.87
C PHE A 99 11.53 11.87 -5.37
N PHE A 100 12.10 12.68 -6.24
CA PHE A 100 12.05 12.54 -7.69
C PHE A 100 13.44 12.26 -8.24
N SER A 101 14.03 11.12 -7.84
CA SER A 101 15.30 10.71 -8.46
C SER A 101 15.04 10.32 -9.93
N LYS A 102 15.94 10.68 -10.83
CA LYS A 102 15.88 10.24 -12.23
C LYS A 102 15.67 8.73 -12.33
N LYS A 103 16.31 7.96 -11.47
CA LYS A 103 16.20 6.48 -11.41
C LYS A 103 14.75 6.01 -11.20
N ASN A 104 13.99 6.66 -10.32
CA ASN A 104 12.60 6.27 -10.05
C ASN A 104 11.67 6.64 -11.20
N VAL A 105 11.92 7.80 -11.84
CA VAL A 105 11.16 8.21 -13.02
C VAL A 105 11.44 7.27 -14.20
N GLU A 106 12.70 6.93 -14.44
CA GLU A 106 13.12 5.98 -15.47
C GLU A 106 12.53 4.57 -15.22
N ALA A 107 12.54 4.10 -13.97
CA ALA A 107 11.93 2.83 -13.61
C ALA A 107 10.41 2.83 -13.87
N ALA A 108 9.71 3.90 -13.52
CA ALA A 108 8.29 4.03 -13.80
C ALA A 108 8.01 4.11 -15.31
N ASN A 109 8.82 4.85 -16.07
CA ASN A 109 8.68 4.92 -17.53
C ASN A 109 8.91 3.55 -18.18
N SER A 110 9.99 2.85 -17.81
CA SER A 110 10.27 1.48 -18.31
C SER A 110 9.13 0.52 -17.95
N PHE A 111 8.52 0.69 -16.77
CA PHE A 111 7.37 -0.11 -16.35
C PHE A 111 6.13 0.18 -17.21
N PHE A 112 5.90 1.46 -17.56
CA PHE A 112 4.84 1.85 -18.50
C PHE A 112 5.11 1.37 -19.92
N GLU A 113 6.35 1.48 -20.42
CA GLU A 113 6.74 0.97 -21.73
C GLU A 113 6.48 -0.53 -21.85
N LYS A 114 6.81 -1.30 -20.81
CA LYS A 114 6.65 -2.76 -20.79
C LYS A 114 5.19 -3.20 -20.67
N HIS A 115 4.40 -2.53 -19.83
CA HIS A 115 3.06 -3.00 -19.45
C HIS A 115 1.92 -2.11 -19.98
N GLY A 116 2.25 -0.97 -20.60
CA GLY A 116 1.27 0.01 -21.05
C GLY A 116 0.38 0.50 -19.91
N SER A 117 -0.89 0.74 -20.19
CA SER A 117 -1.85 1.21 -19.17
C SER A 117 -2.12 0.18 -18.06
N LYS A 118 -1.87 -1.13 -18.30
CA LYS A 118 -1.99 -2.18 -17.28
C LYS A 118 -0.96 -2.02 -16.15
N ALA A 119 0.10 -1.25 -16.38
CA ALA A 119 1.07 -0.87 -15.36
C ALA A 119 0.39 -0.29 -14.12
N VAL A 120 -0.69 0.48 -14.27
CA VAL A 120 -1.44 1.05 -13.15
C VAL A 120 -2.05 -0.02 -12.25
N ILE A 121 -2.60 -1.11 -12.83
CA ILE A 121 -3.11 -2.25 -12.04
C ILE A 121 -1.96 -2.97 -11.33
N LEU A 122 -0.93 -3.34 -12.10
CA LEU A 122 0.18 -4.15 -11.60
C LEU A 122 0.98 -3.43 -10.51
N ALA A 123 1.03 -2.11 -10.58
CA ALA A 123 1.72 -1.29 -9.60
C ALA A 123 1.23 -1.52 -8.18
N HIS A 124 -0.07 -1.76 -7.97
CA HIS A 124 -0.63 -1.99 -6.64
C HIS A 124 -0.04 -3.20 -5.93
N PHE A 125 0.44 -4.19 -6.69
CA PHE A 125 1.05 -5.42 -6.17
C PHE A 125 2.58 -5.32 -6.00
N VAL A 126 3.17 -4.16 -6.34
CA VAL A 126 4.61 -3.90 -6.18
C VAL A 126 4.80 -2.68 -5.30
N PRO A 127 5.27 -2.83 -4.05
CA PRO A 127 5.23 -1.77 -3.03
C PRO A 127 5.78 -0.41 -3.49
N ILE A 128 6.95 -0.40 -4.13
CA ILE A 128 7.55 0.84 -4.63
C ILE A 128 6.75 1.42 -5.80
N MET A 129 6.30 0.58 -6.74
CA MET A 129 5.57 1.04 -7.92
C MET A 129 4.20 1.62 -7.56
N ARG A 130 3.56 1.13 -6.52
CA ARG A 130 2.26 1.61 -6.02
C ARG A 130 2.25 3.12 -5.76
N THR A 131 3.28 3.65 -5.13
CA THR A 131 3.37 5.09 -4.84
C THR A 131 3.87 5.91 -6.03
N PHE A 132 4.73 5.33 -6.87
CA PHE A 132 5.35 6.06 -7.97
C PHE A 132 4.51 6.08 -9.25
N VAL A 133 3.80 5.00 -9.56
CA VAL A 133 3.05 4.86 -10.83
C VAL A 133 1.92 5.87 -10.97
N PRO A 134 1.09 6.17 -9.95
CA PRO A 134 0.08 7.23 -10.06
C PRO A 134 0.71 8.60 -10.37
N VAL A 135 1.80 8.94 -9.69
CA VAL A 135 2.53 10.20 -9.93
C VAL A 135 3.15 10.21 -11.33
N ALA A 136 3.79 9.11 -11.74
CA ALA A 136 4.39 8.99 -13.08
C ALA A 136 3.34 9.05 -14.19
N ALA A 137 2.16 8.48 -13.99
CA ALA A 137 1.03 8.59 -14.90
C ALA A 137 0.59 10.06 -15.06
N GLY A 138 0.57 10.82 -13.96
CA GLY A 138 0.30 12.27 -13.99
C GLY A 138 1.38 13.06 -14.72
N VAL A 139 2.66 12.80 -14.41
CA VAL A 139 3.82 13.42 -15.07
C VAL A 139 3.83 13.12 -16.55
N GLY A 140 3.56 11.88 -16.96
CA GLY A 140 3.47 11.44 -18.35
C GLY A 140 2.19 11.88 -19.07
N GLN A 141 1.36 12.73 -18.44
CA GLN A 141 0.13 13.27 -19.06
C GLN A 141 -0.86 12.17 -19.51
N MET A 142 -0.86 11.00 -18.83
CA MET A 142 -1.81 9.95 -19.13
C MET A 142 -3.25 10.48 -19.07
N GLU A 143 -4.09 10.08 -20.01
CA GLU A 143 -5.51 10.47 -20.01
C GLU A 143 -6.19 10.02 -18.71
N TYR A 144 -6.86 10.96 -18.02
CA TYR A 144 -7.44 10.70 -16.71
C TYR A 144 -8.47 9.56 -16.72
N SER A 145 -9.32 9.48 -17.74
CA SER A 145 -10.31 8.41 -17.87
C SER A 145 -9.65 7.03 -17.98
N ARG A 146 -8.51 6.94 -18.66
CA ARG A 146 -7.71 5.72 -18.79
C ARG A 146 -7.06 5.39 -17.45
N PHE A 147 -6.40 6.35 -16.80
CA PHE A 147 -5.84 6.16 -15.47
C PHE A 147 -6.89 5.66 -14.49
N LEU A 148 -8.05 6.34 -14.41
CA LEU A 148 -9.13 6.03 -13.48
C LEU A 148 -9.62 4.58 -13.63
N ARG A 149 -9.87 4.10 -14.85
CA ARG A 149 -10.35 2.73 -15.10
C ARG A 149 -9.38 1.67 -14.57
N PHE A 150 -8.10 1.80 -14.91
CA PHE A 150 -7.09 0.85 -14.45
C PHE A 150 -6.80 0.98 -12.96
N ASN A 151 -6.86 2.20 -12.41
CA ASN A 151 -6.68 2.46 -11.00
C ASN A 151 -7.78 1.82 -10.14
N ILE A 152 -9.07 1.97 -10.49
CA ILE A 152 -10.17 1.32 -9.77
C ILE A 152 -9.97 -0.20 -9.71
N ILE A 153 -9.60 -0.83 -10.81
CA ILE A 153 -9.34 -2.28 -10.84
C ILE A 153 -8.18 -2.62 -9.90
N GLY A 154 -7.12 -1.82 -9.91
CA GLY A 154 -5.94 -2.02 -9.07
C GLY A 154 -6.25 -1.88 -7.58
N VAL A 155 -6.89 -0.79 -7.17
CA VAL A 155 -7.21 -0.54 -5.74
C VAL A 155 -8.21 -1.55 -5.19
N VAL A 156 -9.20 -1.98 -5.98
CA VAL A 156 -10.14 -3.02 -5.56
C VAL A 156 -9.42 -4.36 -5.45
N GLY A 157 -8.65 -4.74 -6.47
CA GLY A 157 -7.91 -6.00 -6.46
C GLY A 157 -6.90 -6.10 -5.32
N TRP A 158 -6.20 -5.03 -5.02
CA TRP A 158 -5.24 -4.99 -3.93
C TRP A 158 -5.92 -4.72 -2.58
N GLY A 159 -6.58 -3.59 -2.41
CA GLY A 159 -7.10 -3.15 -1.11
C GLY A 159 -8.18 -4.08 -0.57
N ALA A 160 -9.23 -4.33 -1.35
CA ALA A 160 -10.28 -5.27 -0.96
C ALA A 160 -9.79 -6.73 -1.01
N GLY A 161 -8.94 -7.09 -1.97
CA GLY A 161 -8.42 -8.45 -2.13
C GLY A 161 -7.55 -8.89 -0.96
N VAL A 162 -6.57 -8.07 -0.53
CA VAL A 162 -5.70 -8.39 0.60
C VAL A 162 -6.49 -8.40 1.92
N THR A 163 -7.41 -7.46 2.10
CA THR A 163 -8.29 -7.43 3.28
C THR A 163 -9.19 -8.67 3.33
N ALA A 164 -9.81 -9.05 2.22
CA ALA A 164 -10.63 -10.25 2.13
C ALA A 164 -9.81 -11.53 2.37
N LEU A 165 -8.58 -11.60 1.83
CA LEU A 165 -7.67 -12.71 2.09
C LEU A 165 -7.40 -12.86 3.59
N GLY A 166 -7.09 -11.76 4.28
CA GLY A 166 -6.93 -11.74 5.73
C GLY A 166 -8.17 -12.23 6.46
N TYR A 167 -9.35 -11.80 6.03
CA TYR A 167 -10.63 -12.20 6.60
C TYR A 167 -10.88 -13.71 6.48
N PHE A 168 -10.73 -14.28 5.28
CA PHE A 168 -10.96 -15.70 5.07
C PHE A 168 -9.93 -16.58 5.79
N LEU A 169 -8.67 -16.17 5.79
CA LEU A 169 -7.63 -16.87 6.54
C LEU A 169 -7.81 -16.72 8.05
N GLY A 170 -8.26 -15.55 8.52
CA GLY A 170 -8.57 -15.29 9.92
C GLY A 170 -9.75 -16.12 10.45
N GLY A 171 -10.62 -16.65 9.57
CA GLY A 171 -11.68 -17.60 9.92
C GLY A 171 -11.18 -19.03 10.21
N ILE A 172 -9.92 -19.36 9.91
CA ILE A 172 -9.33 -20.67 10.13
C ILE A 172 -8.85 -20.78 11.58
N SER A 173 -9.25 -21.84 12.31
CA SER A 173 -8.92 -22.04 13.74
C SER A 173 -7.41 -21.96 14.00
N PHE A 174 -6.59 -22.56 13.13
CA PHE A 174 -5.12 -22.49 13.24
C PHE A 174 -4.60 -21.06 13.21
N VAL A 175 -5.17 -20.21 12.34
CA VAL A 175 -4.76 -18.79 12.22
C VAL A 175 -5.21 -17.99 13.44
N GLN A 176 -6.39 -18.29 13.99
CA GLN A 176 -6.89 -17.65 15.20
C GLN A 176 -6.03 -17.99 16.43
N GLU A 177 -5.63 -19.25 16.55
CA GLU A 177 -4.75 -19.69 17.64
C GLU A 177 -3.33 -19.14 17.54
N HIS A 178 -2.86 -18.82 16.31
CA HIS A 178 -1.50 -18.38 16.02
C HIS A 178 -1.46 -17.00 15.34
N VAL A 179 -2.46 -16.15 15.59
CA VAL A 179 -2.61 -14.85 14.90
C VAL A 179 -1.34 -13.98 14.99
N GLU A 180 -0.64 -14.03 16.13
CA GLU A 180 0.62 -13.28 16.31
C GLU A 180 1.69 -13.76 15.33
N TRP A 181 1.90 -15.07 15.22
CA TRP A 181 2.90 -15.65 14.33
C TRP A 181 2.56 -15.45 12.84
N VAL A 182 1.29 -15.60 12.49
CA VAL A 182 0.80 -15.37 11.12
C VAL A 182 1.00 -13.90 10.74
N THR A 183 0.67 -12.97 11.64
CA THR A 183 0.87 -11.55 11.45
C THR A 183 2.35 -11.20 11.29
N ILE A 184 3.21 -11.72 12.17
CA ILE A 184 4.67 -11.51 12.08
C ILE A 184 5.21 -12.08 10.77
N ALA A 185 4.80 -13.30 10.39
CA ALA A 185 5.23 -13.91 9.14
C ALA A 185 4.83 -13.07 7.92
N PHE A 186 3.61 -12.52 7.92
CA PHE A 186 3.12 -11.67 6.84
C PHE A 186 3.87 -10.32 6.78
N ILE A 187 4.14 -9.70 7.94
CA ILE A 187 4.96 -8.48 8.03
C ILE A 187 6.36 -8.73 7.49
N VAL A 188 7.00 -9.82 7.91
CA VAL A 188 8.34 -10.19 7.42
C VAL A 188 8.30 -10.42 5.90
N LEU A 189 7.34 -11.19 5.41
CA LEU A 189 7.20 -11.50 3.99
C LEU A 189 7.00 -10.23 3.14
N SER A 190 6.13 -9.31 3.58
CA SER A 190 5.86 -8.05 2.88
C SER A 190 7.03 -7.05 2.97
N THR A 191 7.91 -7.19 3.97
CA THR A 191 9.08 -6.32 4.15
C THR A 191 10.28 -6.79 3.31
N ILE A 192 10.36 -8.08 2.95
CA ILE A 192 11.46 -8.65 2.15
C ILE A 192 11.73 -7.87 0.84
N PRO A 193 10.73 -7.55 0.00
CA PRO A 193 10.95 -6.79 -1.23
C PRO A 193 11.58 -5.42 -0.97
N ILE A 194 11.13 -4.73 0.08
CA ILE A 194 11.65 -3.41 0.46
C ILE A 194 13.13 -3.53 0.89
N LEU A 195 13.46 -4.52 1.72
CA LEU A 195 14.83 -4.76 2.17
C LEU A 195 15.76 -5.12 1.00
N THR A 196 15.31 -5.97 0.08
CA THR A 196 16.13 -6.35 -1.09
C THR A 196 16.44 -5.15 -1.98
N GLU A 197 15.48 -4.27 -2.20
CA GLU A 197 15.67 -3.02 -2.96
C GLU A 197 16.64 -2.06 -2.25
N VAL A 198 16.49 -1.88 -0.94
CA VAL A 198 17.41 -1.02 -0.15
C VAL A 198 18.84 -1.56 -0.19
N VAL A 199 19.01 -2.88 -0.03
CA VAL A 199 20.32 -3.52 -0.09
C VAL A 199 20.94 -3.38 -1.49
N LYS A 200 20.14 -3.59 -2.55
CA LYS A 200 20.59 -3.44 -3.94
C LYS A 200 21.04 -1.99 -4.22
N ALA A 201 20.24 -1.01 -3.82
CA ALA A 201 20.57 0.41 -3.98
C ALA A 201 21.84 0.82 -3.21
N ARG A 202 22.10 0.21 -2.04
CA ARG A 202 23.34 0.44 -1.28
C ARG A 202 24.56 -0.20 -1.95
N ARG A 203 24.42 -1.38 -2.55
CA ARG A 203 25.52 -2.06 -3.27
C ARG A 203 25.92 -1.30 -4.52
N GLU A 204 24.96 -0.81 -5.30
CA GLU A 204 25.21 0.01 -6.50
C GLU A 204 26.01 1.28 -6.16
N LYS A 205 25.64 2.02 -5.10
CA LYS A 205 26.38 3.20 -4.63
C LYS A 205 27.80 2.89 -4.13
N ARG A 206 28.10 1.65 -3.79
CA ARG A 206 29.41 1.24 -3.28
C ARG A 206 30.35 0.79 -4.43
N SER A 207 29.80 0.42 -5.57
CA SER A 207 30.55 0.06 -6.78
C SER A 207 30.91 1.26 -7.66
N GLU A 208 30.28 2.43 -7.41
CA GLU A 208 30.56 3.69 -8.13
C GLU A 208 31.61 4.58 -7.40
N LYS A 209 32.12 4.13 -6.25
CA LYS A 209 33.22 4.77 -5.51
C LYS A 209 34.51 3.95 -5.63
#